data_c7e73123ed88424c2040827a0ac8785b
#
_entry.id   c7e73123ed88424c2040827a0ac8785b
#
_cell.length_a   1.000
_cell.length_b   1.000
_cell.length_c   1.000
_cell.angle_alpha   90.00
_cell.angle_beta   90.00
_cell.angle_gamma   90.00
#
_symmetry.space_group_name_H-M   'P 1'
#
loop_
_entity.id
_entity.type
_entity.pdbx_description
1 polymer ?
#
loop_
_entity_poly.entity_id
_entity_poly.type
_entity_poly.pdbx_seq_one_letter_code
_entity_poly.pdbx_strand_id
1 'polypeptide(L)'
;MEKRFTLAGTLTQVDWINPHIVVFMDAKKEDGGTETWKLESNPPSWFRRVGIARNDLAKAIGQNVTIEGNRAKDGSRYGYLLKITFVDGNSLELLFNQPK
;
A
#
# COMPACT_ATOMS: atom_id res chain seq x y z
N MET A 1 -14.69 -8.95 -10.86
CA MET A 1 -14.09 -9.17 -9.55
C MET A 1 -12.59 -8.88 -9.58
N GLU A 2 -12.11 -8.18 -8.58
CA GLU A 2 -10.70 -7.83 -8.51
C GLU A 2 -9.87 -9.01 -8.08
N LYS A 3 -8.65 -9.03 -8.55
CA LYS A 3 -7.72 -10.10 -8.19
C LYS A 3 -6.84 -9.69 -7.04
N ARG A 4 -6.67 -10.58 -6.08
CA ARG A 4 -5.71 -10.42 -5.01
C ARG A 4 -4.31 -10.60 -5.58
N PHE A 5 -3.38 -9.77 -5.14
CA PHE A 5 -2.00 -9.86 -5.61
C PHE A 5 -1.03 -9.48 -4.50
N THR A 6 0.22 -9.85 -4.68
CA THR A 6 1.30 -9.53 -3.76
C THR A 6 2.44 -8.91 -4.55
N LEU A 7 2.98 -7.82 -4.02
CA LEU A 7 4.12 -7.13 -4.63
C LEU A 7 5.19 -6.87 -3.59
N ALA A 8 6.43 -6.99 -3.99
CA ALA A 8 7.56 -6.58 -3.17
C ALA A 8 8.30 -5.47 -3.89
N GLY A 9 8.72 -4.46 -3.17
CA GLY A 9 9.43 -3.34 -3.78
C GLY A 9 9.73 -2.27 -2.77
N THR A 10 9.98 -1.07 -3.29
CA THR A 10 10.37 0.08 -2.47
C THR A 10 9.22 1.06 -2.37
N LEU A 11 8.89 1.46 -1.16
CA LEU A 11 7.89 2.50 -0.95
C LEU A 11 8.49 3.84 -1.35
N THR A 12 7.82 4.56 -2.25
CA THR A 12 8.41 5.78 -2.82
C THR A 12 7.68 7.04 -2.41
N GLN A 13 6.38 6.95 -2.08
CA GLN A 13 5.62 8.14 -1.78
C GLN A 13 4.38 7.76 -0.99
N VAL A 14 3.99 8.64 -0.08
CA VAL A 14 2.75 8.50 0.68
C VAL A 14 2.01 9.81 0.60
N ASP A 15 0.81 9.78 0.03
CA ASP A 15 -0.07 10.95 0.01
C ASP A 15 -1.05 10.81 1.16
N TRP A 16 -0.84 11.59 2.19
CA TRP A 16 -1.66 11.56 3.41
C TRP A 16 -2.81 12.52 3.22
N ILE A 17 -3.84 12.09 2.51
CA ILE A 17 -4.93 12.95 2.08
C ILE A 17 -6.27 12.28 2.31
N ASN A 18 -7.31 13.09 2.37
CA ASN A 18 -8.69 12.61 2.32
C ASN A 18 -9.13 12.52 0.86
N PRO A 19 -10.04 11.63 0.53
CA PRO A 19 -10.73 10.70 1.43
C PRO A 19 -9.93 9.43 1.74
N HIS A 20 -8.86 9.14 1.01
CA HIS A 20 -8.07 7.92 1.22
C HIS A 20 -6.60 8.24 1.10
N ILE A 21 -5.82 7.68 2.01
CA ILE A 21 -4.37 7.75 1.88
C ILE A 21 -3.96 6.89 0.70
N VAL A 22 -3.01 7.38 -0.08
CA VAL A 22 -2.51 6.68 -1.26
C VAL A 22 -1.03 6.43 -1.08
N VAL A 23 -0.61 5.19 -1.31
CA VAL A 23 0.81 4.86 -1.28
C VAL A 23 1.29 4.49 -2.67
N PHE A 24 2.53 4.85 -2.96
CA PHE A 24 3.17 4.54 -4.23
C PHE A 24 4.40 3.68 -3.95
N MET A 25 4.62 2.69 -4.79
CA MET A 25 5.80 1.86 -4.66
C MET A 25 6.34 1.47 -6.02
N ASP A 26 7.64 1.23 -6.07
CA ASP A 26 8.29 0.68 -7.24
C ASP A 26 8.50 -0.79 -7.01
N ALA A 27 7.83 -1.61 -7.82
CA ALA A 27 7.94 -3.06 -7.73
C ALA A 27 8.89 -3.57 -8.80
N LYS A 28 9.62 -4.61 -8.46
CA LYS A 28 10.54 -5.21 -9.41
C LYS A 28 9.80 -6.07 -10.42
N LYS A 29 10.19 -5.91 -11.67
CA LYS A 29 9.69 -6.74 -12.75
C LYS A 29 10.62 -7.92 -12.95
N GLU A 30 10.13 -8.95 -13.62
CA GLU A 30 10.91 -10.13 -13.91
C GLU A 30 12.12 -9.83 -14.77
N ASP A 31 12.02 -8.84 -15.65
CA ASP A 31 13.11 -8.51 -16.57
C ASP A 31 14.17 -7.62 -15.92
N GLY A 32 14.05 -7.35 -14.61
CA GLY A 32 15.02 -6.53 -13.91
C GLY A 32 14.67 -5.05 -13.82
N GLY A 33 13.65 -4.63 -14.54
CA GLY A 33 13.18 -3.25 -14.44
C GLY A 33 12.26 -3.06 -13.23
N THR A 34 11.72 -1.86 -13.14
CA THR A 34 10.74 -1.56 -12.10
C THR A 34 9.49 -0.94 -12.71
N GLU A 35 8.40 -1.04 -11.98
CA GLU A 35 7.17 -0.37 -12.37
C GLU A 35 6.52 0.23 -11.14
N THR A 36 5.96 1.40 -11.32
CA THR A 36 5.34 2.15 -10.23
C THR A 36 3.89 1.73 -10.07
N TRP A 37 3.53 1.44 -8.82
CA TRP A 37 2.16 1.08 -8.46
C TRP A 37 1.56 2.14 -7.59
N LYS A 38 0.27 2.40 -7.80
CA LYS A 38 -0.51 3.33 -6.98
C LYS A 38 -1.56 2.52 -6.23
N LEU A 39 -1.56 2.64 -4.90
CA LEU A 39 -2.42 1.82 -4.06
C LEU A 39 -3.22 2.72 -3.14
N GLU A 40 -4.53 2.68 -3.30
CA GLU A 40 -5.42 3.38 -2.38
C GLU A 40 -5.58 2.58 -1.11
N SER A 41 -5.75 3.30 -0.01
CA SER A 41 -5.93 2.64 1.27
C SER A 41 -7.06 3.31 2.03
N ASN A 42 -7.01 3.24 3.34
CA ASN A 42 -8.07 3.76 4.20
C ASN A 42 -7.91 5.26 4.42
N PRO A 43 -8.94 5.92 4.93
CA PRO A 43 -8.83 7.35 5.23
C PRO A 43 -7.83 7.63 6.36
N PRO A 44 -7.31 8.85 6.42
CA PRO A 44 -6.42 9.23 7.53
C PRO A 44 -7.00 8.98 8.91
N SER A 45 -8.30 9.18 9.07
CA SER A 45 -8.93 8.95 10.37
C SER A 45 -8.82 7.50 10.82
N TRP A 46 -8.88 6.56 9.87
CA TRP A 46 -8.70 5.17 10.22
C TRP A 46 -7.29 4.89 10.75
N PHE A 47 -6.29 5.45 10.09
CA PHE A 47 -4.91 5.26 10.51
C PHE A 47 -4.69 5.82 11.91
N ARG A 48 -5.24 7.01 12.17
CA ARG A 48 -5.11 7.61 13.51
C ARG A 48 -5.78 6.75 14.57
N ARG A 49 -6.90 6.14 14.21
CA ARG A 49 -7.63 5.30 15.16
C ARG A 49 -6.84 4.06 15.57
N VAL A 50 -6.01 3.54 14.69
CA VAL A 50 -5.16 2.38 15.00
C VAL A 50 -3.76 2.80 15.44
N GLY A 51 -3.56 4.08 15.70
CA GLY A 51 -2.29 4.56 16.27
C GLY A 51 -1.20 4.85 15.25
N ILE A 52 -1.56 5.02 13.99
CA ILE A 52 -0.59 5.29 12.93
C ILE A 52 -0.69 6.76 12.54
N ALA A 53 0.41 7.48 12.69
CA ALA A 53 0.46 8.87 12.28
C ALA A 53 1.15 9.00 10.93
N ARG A 54 1.01 10.18 10.33
CA ARG A 54 1.62 10.47 9.03
C ARG A 54 3.11 10.11 9.01
N ASN A 55 3.84 10.48 10.05
CA ASN A 55 5.28 10.23 10.08
C ASN A 55 5.62 8.76 10.17
N ASP A 56 4.73 7.96 10.72
CA ASP A 56 4.99 6.52 10.81
C ASP A 56 5.08 5.89 9.41
N LEU A 57 4.22 6.33 8.50
CA LEU A 57 4.31 5.86 7.12
C LEU A 57 5.43 6.55 6.37
N ALA A 58 5.64 7.83 6.63
CA ALA A 58 6.68 8.57 5.93
C ALA A 58 8.07 7.99 6.20
N LYS A 59 8.29 7.43 7.39
CA LYS A 59 9.58 6.84 7.71
C LYS A 59 9.89 5.62 6.85
N ALA A 60 8.87 4.99 6.29
CA ALA A 60 9.08 3.81 5.46
C ALA A 60 9.43 4.15 4.02
N ILE A 61 9.33 5.41 3.63
CA ILE A 61 9.70 5.82 2.27
C ILE A 61 11.17 5.52 2.05
N GLY A 62 11.49 4.86 0.94
CA GLY A 62 12.83 4.43 0.62
C GLY A 62 13.17 3.04 1.11
N GLN A 63 12.29 2.41 1.88
CA GLN A 63 12.53 1.08 2.40
C GLN A 63 11.75 0.04 1.63
N ASN A 64 12.22 -1.20 1.72
CA ASN A 64 11.53 -2.31 1.08
C ASN A 64 10.28 -2.66 1.85
N VAL A 65 9.21 -2.91 1.11
CA VAL A 65 7.95 -3.35 1.68
C VAL A 65 7.38 -4.47 0.83
N THR A 66 6.51 -5.25 1.44
CA THR A 66 5.70 -6.23 0.73
C THR A 66 4.25 -5.84 0.93
N ILE A 67 3.50 -5.76 -0.16
CA ILE A 67 2.10 -5.41 -0.06
C ILE A 67 1.21 -6.51 -0.63
N GLU A 68 0.02 -6.62 -0.08
CA GLU A 68 -1.05 -7.42 -0.64
C GLU A 68 -2.22 -6.50 -0.89
N GLY A 69 -2.87 -6.71 -2.01
CA GLY A 69 -3.98 -5.86 -2.38
C GLY A 69 -4.88 -6.49 -3.42
N ASN A 70 -5.88 -5.73 -3.82
CA ASN A 70 -6.77 -6.10 -4.90
C ASN A 70 -6.46 -5.23 -6.10
N ARG A 71 -6.20 -5.88 -7.23
CA ARG A 71 -5.84 -5.17 -8.43
C ARG A 71 -7.08 -4.63 -9.13
N ALA A 72 -6.93 -3.48 -9.76
CA ALA A 72 -8.00 -2.91 -10.56
C ALA A 72 -8.36 -3.86 -11.69
N LYS A 73 -9.64 -3.86 -12.05
CA LYS A 73 -10.15 -4.79 -13.06
C LYS A 73 -9.57 -4.57 -14.43
N ASP A 74 -9.19 -3.34 -14.73
CA ASP A 74 -8.66 -3.01 -16.06
C ASP A 74 -7.21 -3.44 -16.24
N GLY A 75 -6.60 -4.04 -15.22
CA GLY A 75 -5.24 -4.54 -15.33
C GLY A 75 -4.16 -3.50 -15.17
N SER A 76 -4.53 -2.26 -14.86
CA SER A 76 -3.53 -1.21 -14.63
C SER A 76 -2.72 -1.48 -13.35
N ARG A 77 -1.65 -0.72 -13.16
CA ARG A 77 -0.82 -0.81 -11.96
C ARG A 77 -1.42 0.05 -10.85
N TYR A 78 -2.62 -0.33 -10.47
CA TYR A 78 -3.42 0.39 -9.51
C TYR A 78 -4.23 -0.63 -8.71
N GLY A 79 -4.41 -0.38 -7.44
CA GLY A 79 -5.21 -1.28 -6.65
C GLY A 79 -5.51 -0.73 -5.27
N TYR A 80 -6.11 -1.59 -4.47
CA TYR A 80 -6.47 -1.30 -3.09
C TYR A 80 -5.51 -2.04 -2.17
N LEU A 81 -4.96 -1.33 -1.20
CA LEU A 81 -4.04 -1.90 -0.24
C LEU A 81 -4.81 -2.66 0.84
N LEU A 82 -4.51 -3.93 1.00
CA LEU A 82 -5.11 -4.76 2.05
C LEU A 82 -4.14 -5.06 3.18
N LYS A 83 -2.86 -5.12 2.90
CA LYS A 83 -1.87 -5.38 3.92
C LYS A 83 -0.52 -4.87 3.44
N ILE A 84 0.24 -4.28 4.35
CA ILE A 84 1.61 -3.88 4.06
C ILE A 84 2.51 -4.42 5.17
N THR A 85 3.61 -5.03 4.76
CA THR A 85 4.62 -5.56 5.67
C THR A 85 5.90 -4.75 5.48
N PHE A 86 6.43 -4.25 6.59
CA PHE A 86 7.59 -3.37 6.58
C PHE A 86 8.87 -4.17 6.75
N VAL A 87 9.98 -3.48 6.57
CA VAL A 87 11.30 -4.15 6.55
C VAL A 87 11.63 -4.79 7.90
N ASP A 88 11.07 -4.27 8.99
CA ASP A 88 11.31 -4.83 10.33
C ASP A 88 10.40 -6.02 10.65
N GLY A 89 9.56 -6.43 9.72
CA GLY A 89 8.67 -7.55 9.91
C GLY A 89 7.30 -7.18 10.43
N ASN A 90 7.10 -5.95 10.88
CA ASN A 90 5.78 -5.51 11.31
C ASN A 90 4.88 -5.34 10.11
N SER A 91 3.60 -5.57 10.33
CA SER A 91 2.62 -5.43 9.25
C SER A 91 1.39 -4.69 9.73
N LEU A 92 0.66 -4.16 8.76
CA LEU A 92 -0.57 -3.43 9.00
C LEU A 92 -1.62 -3.98 8.06
N GLU A 93 -2.72 -4.46 8.64
CA GLU A 93 -3.83 -5.03 7.86
C GLU A 93 -4.99 -4.07 7.82
N LEU A 94 -5.55 -3.92 6.61
CA LEU A 94 -6.65 -3.00 6.37
C LEU A 94 -7.97 -3.72 6.08
N LEU A 95 -7.96 -5.04 6.20
CA LEU A 95 -9.11 -5.86 5.80
C LEU A 95 -10.37 -5.58 6.58
N PHE A 96 -10.21 -5.29 7.85
CA PHE A 96 -11.36 -5.07 8.72
C PHE A 96 -12.17 -3.85 8.35
N ASN A 97 -11.67 -3.10 7.39
CA ASN A 97 -12.39 -1.95 6.89
C ASN A 97 -13.37 -2.30 5.80
N GLN A 98 -13.46 -3.56 5.48
CA GLN A 98 -14.40 -4.01 4.48
C GLN A 98 -15.82 -3.74 4.94
N PRO A 99 -16.67 -3.22 4.07
CA PRO A 99 -18.07 -3.02 4.46
C PRO A 99 -18.74 -4.34 4.74
N LYS A 100 -19.69 -4.28 5.61
CA LYS A 100 -20.47 -5.46 5.95
C LYS A 100 -21.67 -5.58 5.05
#